data_59aa61ca89b9a6d1103c221c53119d50
#
_entry.id   59aa61ca89b9a6d1103c221c53119d50
#
_cell.length_a   1.000
_cell.length_b   1.000
_cell.length_c   1.000
_cell.angle_alpha   90.00
_cell.angle_beta   90.00
_cell.angle_gamma   90.00
#
_symmetry.space_group_name_H-M   'P 1'
#
loop_
_entity.id
_entity.type
_entity.pdbx_description
1 polymer ?
#
loop_
_entity_poly.entity_id
_entity_poly.type
_entity_poly.pdbx_seq_one_letter_code
_entity_poly.pdbx_strand_id
1 'polypeptide(L)'
;MIIALSALAFVGASCSQKTAAPKGIDAANLDTTVSAKADFYDYACGGWMKANPLKPEYSRFGTFDQLAENTREQVRGLVDSLAAATAEPGTNAQKVADLYRMGMDSVRLNNEGAAPLAADLELIASTPREKVIDLMATMPGLGVFFGTGVQADLANSNMNTMYWEQGGLGLGDRDYYTNNTENAEKIRAAYRTYLTTLAKLIGYDDAAAQRLTDNVVKIETELANSQMTRTEQRDIAAQYNPMTVAELVKTYPNIDLKHYFDLQKLDVDTVIVGQPQYYAVVSKVLKNADEQALRDYMTASYVSSAAPYLSDDFIAANFALDQAISGVEEQRPRWKRA
;
A
#
# COMPACT_ATOMS: atom_id res chain seq x y z
N MET A 1 77.45 7.16 -9.00
CA MET A 1 76.18 7.08 -9.77
C MET A 1 75.04 7.23 -8.79
N ILE A 2 74.56 8.46 -8.64
CA ILE A 2 73.57 8.83 -7.61
C ILE A 2 72.22 8.91 -8.29
N ILE A 3 71.27 8.07 -7.87
CA ILE A 3 69.90 8.11 -8.34
C ILE A 3 69.12 8.94 -7.34
N ALA A 4 68.60 10.09 -7.78
CA ALA A 4 67.76 10.96 -7.00
C ALA A 4 66.32 10.49 -7.15
N LEU A 5 65.68 10.09 -6.04
CA LEU A 5 64.26 9.79 -5.94
C LEU A 5 63.51 11.11 -5.72
N SER A 6 62.77 11.58 -6.71
CA SER A 6 61.79 12.69 -6.56
C SER A 6 60.45 12.18 -6.07
N ALA A 7 60.15 12.41 -4.79
CA ALA A 7 58.82 12.20 -4.22
C ALA A 7 57.94 13.39 -4.58
N LEU A 8 56.96 13.18 -5.48
CA LEU A 8 55.87 14.12 -5.73
C LEU A 8 54.84 13.99 -4.59
N ALA A 9 54.79 14.97 -3.72
CA ALA A 9 53.72 15.10 -2.73
C ALA A 9 52.45 15.69 -3.42
N PHE A 10 51.45 14.87 -3.68
CA PHE A 10 50.13 15.35 -4.02
C PHE A 10 49.46 15.87 -2.74
N VAL A 11 49.47 17.17 -2.53
CA VAL A 11 48.63 17.84 -1.54
C VAL A 11 47.25 17.95 -2.15
N GLY A 12 46.40 16.97 -1.87
CA GLY A 12 44.96 17.05 -2.15
C GLY A 12 44.33 18.12 -1.27
N ALA A 13 44.10 19.30 -1.84
CA ALA A 13 43.25 20.31 -1.20
C ALA A 13 41.79 19.80 -1.23
N SER A 14 41.42 19.04 -0.20
CA SER A 14 40.01 18.75 0.09
C SER A 14 39.37 20.05 0.60
N CYS A 15 38.79 20.84 -0.32
CA CYS A 15 37.88 21.89 0.05
C CYS A 15 36.58 21.24 0.57
N SER A 16 36.57 20.87 1.85
CA SER A 16 35.32 20.67 2.54
C SER A 16 34.62 22.04 2.61
N GLN A 17 33.74 22.35 1.67
CA GLN A 17 32.73 23.39 1.90
C GLN A 17 31.99 23.00 3.17
N LYS A 18 32.34 23.64 4.29
CA LYS A 18 31.47 23.68 5.47
C LYS A 18 30.20 24.39 5.01
N THR A 19 29.19 23.61 4.62
CA THR A 19 27.86 24.12 4.55
C THR A 19 27.54 24.69 5.94
N ALA A 20 27.36 26.01 6.00
CA ALA A 20 26.97 26.66 7.25
C ALA A 20 25.74 25.93 7.76
N ALA A 21 25.72 25.58 9.05
CA ALA A 21 24.54 24.97 9.68
C ALA A 21 23.33 25.86 9.36
N PRO A 22 22.21 25.28 8.94
CA PRO A 22 21.03 26.08 8.59
C PRO A 22 20.66 26.92 9.80
N LYS A 23 20.64 28.25 9.62
CA LYS A 23 20.05 29.15 10.61
C LYS A 23 18.59 28.74 10.73
N GLY A 24 18.06 28.65 11.94
CA GLY A 24 16.73 28.06 12.24
C GLY A 24 15.55 28.58 11.39
N ILE A 25 15.70 29.75 10.75
CA ILE A 25 14.77 30.30 9.75
C ILE A 25 15.57 30.62 8.49
N ASP A 26 15.18 30.04 7.35
CA ASP A 26 15.68 30.42 6.04
C ASP A 26 14.82 31.56 5.49
N ALA A 27 15.41 32.74 5.36
CA ALA A 27 14.71 33.91 4.85
C ALA A 27 14.23 33.75 3.39
N ALA A 28 14.83 32.86 2.61
CA ALA A 28 14.39 32.56 1.25
C ALA A 28 13.01 31.88 1.20
N ASN A 29 12.57 31.29 2.29
CA ASN A 29 11.24 30.67 2.41
C ASN A 29 10.14 31.69 2.63
N LEU A 30 10.47 32.92 3.05
CA LEU A 30 9.51 33.96 3.33
C LEU A 30 9.07 34.66 2.03
N ASP A 31 7.79 35.01 1.94
CA ASP A 31 7.26 35.98 0.97
C ASP A 31 6.96 37.28 1.64
N THR A 32 7.94 38.18 1.63
CA THR A 32 7.81 39.53 2.25
C THR A 32 6.90 40.47 1.50
N THR A 33 6.36 40.11 0.34
CA THR A 33 5.38 40.86 -0.41
C THR A 33 3.96 40.71 0.17
N VAL A 34 3.76 39.66 0.98
CA VAL A 34 2.51 39.39 1.69
C VAL A 34 2.61 39.92 3.12
N SER A 35 1.55 40.53 3.60
CA SER A 35 1.49 40.97 4.99
C SER A 35 1.24 39.80 5.93
N ALA A 36 2.12 39.59 6.92
CA ALA A 36 1.94 38.56 7.94
C ALA A 36 0.64 38.65 8.74
N LYS A 37 0.00 39.84 8.77
CA LYS A 37 -1.30 40.04 9.40
C LYS A 37 -2.48 39.64 8.50
N ALA A 38 -2.27 39.65 7.19
CA ALA A 38 -3.30 39.29 6.22
C ALA A 38 -3.30 37.79 5.97
N ASP A 39 -2.12 37.21 5.71
CA ASP A 39 -1.93 35.79 5.53
C ASP A 39 -0.53 35.37 6.05
N PHE A 40 -0.53 34.77 7.24
CA PHE A 40 0.72 34.33 7.85
C PHE A 40 1.34 33.11 7.17
N TYR A 41 0.51 32.25 6.59
CA TYR A 41 1.00 31.06 5.90
C TYR A 41 1.76 31.45 4.62
N ASP A 42 1.15 32.28 3.78
CA ASP A 42 1.79 32.77 2.56
C ASP A 42 3.01 33.64 2.87
N TYR A 43 2.98 34.47 3.93
CA TYR A 43 4.16 35.21 4.39
C TYR A 43 5.30 34.25 4.77
N ALA A 44 5.02 33.21 5.55
CA ALA A 44 6.04 32.32 6.12
C ALA A 44 6.58 31.27 5.12
N CYS A 45 5.75 30.83 4.17
CA CYS A 45 6.04 29.70 3.28
C CYS A 45 6.02 30.08 1.79
N GLY A 46 5.55 31.27 1.42
CA GLY A 46 5.31 31.65 0.03
C GLY A 46 6.57 31.64 -0.85
N GLY A 47 7.73 32.01 -0.29
CA GLY A 47 9.01 31.92 -0.99
C GLY A 47 9.39 30.47 -1.32
N TRP A 48 9.20 29.56 -0.35
CA TRP A 48 9.43 28.12 -0.56
C TRP A 48 8.49 27.56 -1.62
N MET A 49 7.19 27.88 -1.54
CA MET A 49 6.19 27.39 -2.51
C MET A 49 6.48 27.86 -3.93
N LYS A 50 6.93 29.10 -4.11
CA LYS A 50 7.34 29.64 -5.42
C LYS A 50 8.57 28.91 -5.99
N ALA A 51 9.53 28.56 -5.12
CA ALA A 51 10.75 27.84 -5.49
C ALA A 51 10.48 26.33 -5.75
N ASN A 52 9.39 25.78 -5.20
CA ASN A 52 9.05 24.35 -5.27
C ASN A 52 7.59 24.16 -5.75
N PRO A 53 7.29 24.46 -7.03
CA PRO A 53 5.95 24.30 -7.57
C PRO A 53 5.48 22.85 -7.51
N LEU A 54 4.17 22.65 -7.35
CA LEU A 54 3.56 21.33 -7.37
C LEU A 54 3.82 20.65 -8.73
N LYS A 55 4.40 19.47 -8.70
CA LYS A 55 4.59 18.64 -9.91
C LYS A 55 3.33 17.83 -10.18
N PRO A 56 3.00 17.52 -11.46
CA PRO A 56 1.76 16.82 -11.83
C PRO A 56 1.61 15.41 -11.21
N GLU A 57 2.72 14.78 -10.83
CA GLU A 57 2.76 13.47 -10.16
C GLU A 57 2.44 13.52 -8.65
N TYR A 58 2.12 14.71 -8.10
CA TYR A 58 1.80 14.93 -6.70
C TYR A 58 0.47 15.66 -6.53
N SER A 59 -0.36 15.21 -5.60
CA SER A 59 -1.56 15.94 -5.16
C SER A 59 -1.24 17.02 -4.11
N ARG A 60 -0.07 16.95 -3.50
CA ARG A 60 0.50 17.92 -2.56
C ARG A 60 2.02 17.83 -2.60
N PHE A 61 2.70 18.90 -2.25
CA PHE A 61 4.16 18.90 -2.17
C PHE A 61 4.62 19.79 -1.01
N GLY A 62 5.40 19.24 -0.09
CA GLY A 62 5.96 19.90 1.07
C GLY A 62 7.40 19.48 1.32
N THR A 63 7.98 19.96 2.42
CA THR A 63 9.38 19.66 2.78
C THR A 63 9.63 18.18 3.00
N PHE A 64 8.67 17.42 3.52
CA PHE A 64 8.77 15.97 3.65
C PHE A 64 8.75 15.26 2.28
N ASP A 65 7.96 15.76 1.33
CA ASP A 65 7.93 15.21 -0.02
C ASP A 65 9.25 15.51 -0.75
N GLN A 66 9.82 16.70 -0.55
CA GLN A 66 11.16 17.05 -1.06
C GLN A 66 12.25 16.15 -0.47
N LEU A 67 12.21 15.89 0.85
CA LEU A 67 13.15 14.97 1.49
C LEU A 67 13.01 13.54 0.92
N ALA A 68 11.78 13.07 0.75
CA ALA A 68 11.50 11.77 0.15
C ALA A 68 12.01 11.68 -1.30
N GLU A 69 11.84 12.75 -2.12
CA GLU A 69 12.41 12.80 -3.48
C GLU A 69 13.93 12.72 -3.47
N ASN A 70 14.59 13.52 -2.63
CA ASN A 70 16.05 13.49 -2.52
C ASN A 70 16.57 12.10 -2.09
N THR A 71 15.85 11.44 -1.18
CA THR A 71 16.19 10.08 -0.73
C THR A 71 15.99 9.07 -1.86
N ARG A 72 14.89 9.17 -2.62
CA ARG A 72 14.62 8.29 -3.78
C ARG A 72 15.72 8.42 -4.84
N GLU A 73 16.16 9.65 -5.16
CA GLU A 73 17.24 9.85 -6.12
C GLU A 73 18.58 9.26 -5.63
N GLN A 74 18.88 9.36 -4.33
CA GLN A 74 20.08 8.71 -3.76
C GLN A 74 19.96 7.18 -3.84
N VAL A 75 18.82 6.61 -3.45
CA VAL A 75 18.57 5.16 -3.56
C VAL A 75 18.63 4.71 -5.01
N ARG A 76 18.04 5.48 -5.94
CA ARG A 76 18.15 5.20 -7.38
C ARG A 76 19.60 5.09 -7.83
N GLY A 77 20.46 6.05 -7.46
CA GLY A 77 21.87 6.01 -7.82
C GLY A 77 22.61 4.75 -7.33
N LEU A 78 22.25 4.27 -6.12
CA LEU A 78 22.76 3.01 -5.58
C LEU A 78 22.26 1.80 -6.37
N VAL A 79 20.96 1.74 -6.62
CA VAL A 79 20.30 0.62 -7.33
C VAL A 79 20.78 0.56 -8.78
N ASP A 80 20.87 1.70 -9.48
CA ASP A 80 21.41 1.78 -10.85
C ASP A 80 22.85 1.28 -10.90
N SER A 81 23.68 1.63 -9.92
CA SER A 81 25.05 1.12 -9.80
C SER A 81 25.12 -0.39 -9.59
N LEU A 82 24.24 -0.94 -8.72
CA LEU A 82 24.13 -2.38 -8.50
C LEU A 82 23.62 -3.10 -9.76
N ALA A 83 22.64 -2.52 -10.45
CA ALA A 83 22.09 -3.09 -11.67
C ALA A 83 23.07 -3.08 -12.84
N ALA A 84 24.01 -2.13 -12.89
CA ALA A 84 25.07 -2.08 -13.89
C ALA A 84 26.25 -3.02 -13.59
N ALA A 85 26.44 -3.41 -12.34
CA ALA A 85 27.54 -4.27 -11.92
C ALA A 85 27.21 -5.76 -12.10
N THR A 86 28.28 -6.59 -12.19
CA THR A 86 28.17 -8.03 -12.05
C THR A 86 28.33 -8.38 -10.58
N ALA A 87 27.28 -8.90 -9.97
CA ALA A 87 27.26 -9.31 -8.57
C ALA A 87 27.39 -10.83 -8.44
N GLU A 88 28.04 -11.29 -7.37
CA GLU A 88 28.16 -12.73 -7.07
C GLU A 88 26.79 -13.34 -6.77
N PRO A 89 26.51 -14.55 -7.28
CA PRO A 89 25.25 -15.26 -7.07
C PRO A 89 24.89 -15.42 -5.57
N GLY A 90 23.62 -15.17 -5.23
CA GLY A 90 23.09 -15.31 -3.87
C GLY A 90 23.33 -14.11 -2.95
N THR A 91 24.10 -13.08 -3.38
CA THR A 91 24.33 -11.86 -2.59
C THR A 91 23.11 -10.92 -2.60
N ASN A 92 23.03 -10.05 -1.60
CA ASN A 92 22.01 -9.02 -1.58
C ASN A 92 22.14 -8.05 -2.77
N ALA A 93 23.37 -7.78 -3.23
CA ALA A 93 23.62 -6.95 -4.40
C ALA A 93 22.97 -7.55 -5.67
N GLN A 94 23.13 -8.86 -5.89
CA GLN A 94 22.49 -9.55 -7.01
C GLN A 94 20.97 -9.53 -6.90
N LYS A 95 20.40 -9.83 -5.71
CA LYS A 95 18.95 -9.84 -5.50
C LYS A 95 18.31 -8.48 -5.78
N VAL A 96 18.91 -7.39 -5.29
CA VAL A 96 18.44 -6.02 -5.54
C VAL A 96 18.51 -5.68 -7.03
N ALA A 97 19.65 -5.98 -7.68
CA ALA A 97 19.83 -5.73 -9.10
C ALA A 97 18.83 -6.49 -9.98
N ASP A 98 18.60 -7.76 -9.68
CA ASP A 98 17.68 -8.59 -10.45
C ASP A 98 16.22 -8.14 -10.27
N LEU A 99 15.81 -7.84 -9.03
CA LEU A 99 14.46 -7.34 -8.75
C LEU A 99 14.20 -6.03 -9.50
N TYR A 100 15.16 -5.09 -9.45
CA TYR A 100 15.03 -3.81 -10.15
C TYR A 100 14.97 -3.99 -11.67
N ARG A 101 15.84 -4.81 -12.25
CA ARG A 101 15.80 -5.14 -13.70
C ARG A 101 14.45 -5.73 -14.10
N MET A 102 13.92 -6.65 -13.30
CA MET A 102 12.59 -7.23 -13.53
C MET A 102 11.48 -6.17 -13.51
N GLY A 103 11.49 -5.28 -12.53
CA GLY A 103 10.51 -4.19 -12.42
C GLY A 103 10.61 -3.16 -13.55
N MET A 104 11.82 -2.96 -14.12
CA MET A 104 12.06 -2.04 -15.22
C MET A 104 11.78 -2.64 -16.60
N ASP A 105 11.67 -3.96 -16.73
CA ASP A 105 11.44 -4.66 -18.01
C ASP A 105 9.96 -4.61 -18.43
N SER A 106 9.55 -3.43 -18.91
CA SER A 106 8.18 -3.23 -19.41
C SER A 106 7.82 -4.09 -20.60
N VAL A 107 8.78 -4.47 -21.44
CA VAL A 107 8.54 -5.32 -22.59
C VAL A 107 8.11 -6.71 -22.16
N ARG A 108 8.83 -7.30 -21.21
CA ARG A 108 8.48 -8.58 -20.61
C ARG A 108 7.12 -8.52 -19.90
N LEU A 109 6.92 -7.52 -19.02
CA LEU A 109 5.66 -7.36 -18.28
C LEU A 109 4.45 -7.21 -19.21
N ASN A 110 4.58 -6.46 -20.32
CA ASN A 110 3.51 -6.32 -21.29
C ASN A 110 3.24 -7.60 -22.07
N ASN A 111 4.27 -8.40 -22.37
CA ASN A 111 4.11 -9.68 -23.04
C ASN A 111 3.48 -10.76 -22.12
N GLU A 112 3.82 -10.76 -20.84
CA GLU A 112 3.29 -11.70 -19.86
C GLU A 112 1.85 -11.35 -19.45
N GLY A 113 1.50 -10.07 -19.34
CA GLY A 113 0.16 -9.60 -18.95
C GLY A 113 -0.31 -10.21 -17.64
N ALA A 114 -1.45 -10.91 -17.67
CA ALA A 114 -2.03 -11.60 -16.51
C ALA A 114 -1.47 -13.03 -16.29
N ALA A 115 -0.67 -13.57 -17.22
CA ALA A 115 -0.23 -14.95 -17.17
C ALA A 115 0.43 -15.37 -15.84
N PRO A 116 1.24 -14.52 -15.15
CA PRO A 116 1.82 -14.86 -13.85
C PRO A 116 0.79 -15.14 -12.75
N LEU A 117 -0.45 -14.66 -12.89
CA LEU A 117 -1.51 -14.84 -11.89
C LEU A 117 -2.31 -16.13 -12.09
N ALA A 118 -2.14 -16.85 -13.20
CA ALA A 118 -3.05 -17.91 -13.65
C ALA A 118 -3.25 -19.01 -12.59
N ALA A 119 -2.18 -19.50 -11.98
CA ALA A 119 -2.25 -20.58 -10.98
C ALA A 119 -3.01 -20.15 -9.71
N ASP A 120 -2.76 -18.94 -9.24
CA ASP A 120 -3.41 -18.40 -8.05
C ASP A 120 -4.89 -18.09 -8.31
N LEU A 121 -5.21 -17.60 -9.51
CA LEU A 121 -6.60 -17.37 -9.92
C LEU A 121 -7.39 -18.68 -10.03
N GLU A 122 -6.78 -19.75 -10.53
CA GLU A 122 -7.38 -21.09 -10.55
C GLU A 122 -7.61 -21.62 -9.12
N LEU A 123 -6.64 -21.40 -8.22
CA LEU A 123 -6.78 -21.76 -6.82
C LEU A 123 -7.93 -21.00 -6.16
N ILE A 124 -8.05 -19.68 -6.35
CA ILE A 124 -9.16 -18.89 -5.85
C ILE A 124 -10.50 -19.39 -6.43
N ALA A 125 -10.56 -19.63 -7.74
CA ALA A 125 -11.76 -20.07 -8.43
C ALA A 125 -12.28 -21.44 -7.95
N SER A 126 -11.38 -22.33 -7.51
CA SER A 126 -11.72 -23.65 -6.97
C SER A 126 -11.92 -23.68 -5.46
N THR A 127 -11.61 -22.58 -4.74
CA THR A 127 -11.70 -22.53 -3.29
C THR A 127 -13.14 -22.57 -2.80
N PRO A 128 -13.54 -23.58 -1.99
CA PRO A 128 -14.85 -23.59 -1.35
C PRO A 128 -14.87 -22.65 -0.13
N ARG A 129 -16.06 -22.29 0.33
CA ARG A 129 -16.27 -21.33 1.43
C ARG A 129 -15.44 -21.65 2.68
N GLU A 130 -15.43 -22.89 3.10
CA GLU A 130 -14.72 -23.37 4.31
C GLU A 130 -13.21 -23.26 4.23
N LYS A 131 -12.67 -22.98 3.02
CA LYS A 131 -11.23 -22.81 2.76
C LYS A 131 -10.81 -21.36 2.52
N VAL A 132 -11.71 -20.41 2.65
CA VAL A 132 -11.39 -18.98 2.51
C VAL A 132 -10.34 -18.53 3.52
N ILE A 133 -10.46 -18.97 4.78
CA ILE A 133 -9.49 -18.65 5.85
C ILE A 133 -8.13 -19.30 5.58
N ASP A 134 -8.09 -20.52 5.04
CA ASP A 134 -6.84 -21.18 4.63
C ASP A 134 -6.12 -20.32 3.57
N LEU A 135 -6.86 -19.87 2.57
CA LEU A 135 -6.30 -19.06 1.49
C LEU A 135 -5.78 -17.70 2.00
N MET A 136 -6.54 -17.04 2.88
CA MET A 136 -6.10 -15.80 3.54
C MET A 136 -4.81 -15.98 4.34
N ALA A 137 -4.62 -17.13 4.99
CA ALA A 137 -3.43 -17.42 5.78
C ALA A 137 -2.20 -17.73 4.93
N THR A 138 -2.37 -18.25 3.70
CA THR A 138 -1.28 -18.86 2.92
C THR A 138 -0.99 -18.16 1.59
N MET A 139 -1.90 -17.35 1.06
CA MET A 139 -1.73 -16.65 -0.21
C MET A 139 -1.22 -15.23 -0.01
N PRO A 140 0.04 -14.91 -0.36
CA PRO A 140 0.55 -13.55 -0.30
C PRO A 140 -0.25 -12.60 -1.19
N GLY A 141 -0.51 -11.39 -0.72
CA GLY A 141 -1.23 -10.38 -1.48
C GLY A 141 -2.76 -10.50 -1.43
N LEU A 142 -3.32 -11.54 -0.79
CA LEU A 142 -4.76 -11.66 -0.58
C LEU A 142 -5.19 -10.86 0.66
N GLY A 143 -5.57 -9.62 0.48
CA GLY A 143 -5.95 -8.67 1.54
C GLY A 143 -7.45 -8.54 1.75
N VAL A 144 -8.17 -9.65 2.06
CA VAL A 144 -9.62 -9.65 2.29
C VAL A 144 -9.95 -9.67 3.79
N PHE A 145 -11.09 -9.12 4.15
CA PHE A 145 -11.69 -9.10 5.48
C PHE A 145 -10.87 -8.43 6.58
N PHE A 146 -9.67 -8.88 6.91
CA PHE A 146 -8.91 -8.39 8.04
C PHE A 146 -7.39 -8.54 7.85
N GLY A 147 -6.64 -7.81 8.68
CA GLY A 147 -5.20 -7.99 8.86
C GLY A 147 -4.87 -8.41 10.29
N THR A 148 -3.73 -9.05 10.45
CA THR A 148 -3.13 -9.34 11.75
C THR A 148 -1.70 -8.83 11.79
N GLY A 149 -1.25 -8.36 12.94
CA GLY A 149 0.12 -7.85 13.10
C GLY A 149 0.59 -7.90 14.55
N VAL A 150 1.89 -8.13 14.73
CA VAL A 150 2.52 -8.11 16.06
C VAL A 150 3.03 -6.71 16.34
N GLN A 151 2.60 -6.13 17.47
CA GLN A 151 3.03 -4.83 17.95
C GLN A 151 3.28 -4.87 19.45
N ALA A 152 3.94 -3.83 19.99
CA ALA A 152 4.04 -3.67 21.44
C ALA A 152 2.64 -3.53 22.04
N ASP A 153 2.38 -4.24 23.13
CA ASP A 153 1.11 -4.15 23.84
C ASP A 153 0.95 -2.74 24.45
N LEU A 154 -0.20 -2.11 24.17
CA LEU A 154 -0.48 -0.74 24.62
C LEU A 154 -0.60 -0.60 26.15
N ALA A 155 -0.98 -1.68 26.84
CA ALA A 155 -1.04 -1.70 28.31
C ALA A 155 0.29 -2.14 28.95
N ASN A 156 1.18 -2.82 28.19
CA ASN A 156 2.46 -3.30 28.66
C ASN A 156 3.51 -3.31 27.54
N SER A 157 4.18 -2.20 27.33
CA SER A 157 5.16 -2.03 26.25
C SER A 157 6.38 -2.97 26.29
N ASN A 158 6.56 -3.74 27.37
CA ASN A 158 7.60 -4.79 27.45
C ASN A 158 7.17 -6.12 26.80
N MET A 159 5.92 -6.22 26.37
CA MET A 159 5.37 -7.39 25.70
C MET A 159 4.99 -7.05 24.27
N ASN A 160 5.20 -8.00 23.37
CA ASN A 160 4.59 -7.96 22.04
C ASN A 160 3.31 -8.79 22.06
N THR A 161 2.28 -8.29 21.41
CA THR A 161 1.01 -9.00 21.30
C THR A 161 0.47 -8.96 19.86
N MET A 162 -0.42 -9.86 19.54
CA MET A 162 -1.09 -9.92 18.24
C MET A 162 -2.26 -8.93 18.22
N TYR A 163 -2.32 -8.10 17.21
CA TYR A 163 -3.45 -7.23 16.91
C TYR A 163 -4.27 -7.79 15.75
N TRP A 164 -5.58 -7.65 15.82
CA TRP A 164 -6.52 -8.02 14.78
C TRP A 164 -7.26 -6.77 14.33
N GLU A 165 -6.97 -6.34 13.11
CA GLU A 165 -7.36 -5.05 12.56
C GLU A 165 -8.35 -5.20 11.40
N GLN A 166 -9.25 -4.23 11.23
CA GLN A 166 -10.16 -4.18 10.09
C GLN A 166 -9.39 -4.13 8.77
N GLY A 167 -9.97 -4.68 7.71
CA GLY A 167 -9.39 -4.68 6.36
C GLY A 167 -10.45 -4.87 5.29
N GLY A 168 -10.02 -5.29 4.11
CA GLY A 168 -10.89 -5.79 3.07
C GLY A 168 -11.72 -4.75 2.29
N LEU A 169 -11.35 -3.47 2.33
CA LEU A 169 -11.97 -2.44 1.49
C LEU A 169 -10.99 -2.01 0.40
N GLY A 170 -11.34 -2.21 -0.86
CA GLY A 170 -10.49 -1.83 -1.99
C GLY A 170 -10.27 -0.32 -2.13
N LEU A 171 -11.22 0.51 -1.66
CA LEU A 171 -11.04 1.97 -1.55
C LEU A 171 -10.36 2.43 -0.25
N GLY A 172 -10.03 1.50 0.65
CA GLY A 172 -9.25 1.76 1.87
C GLY A 172 -9.97 2.52 2.97
N ASP A 173 -11.09 3.20 2.70
CA ASP A 173 -11.86 3.95 3.68
C ASP A 173 -13.36 3.70 3.53
N ARG A 174 -14.02 3.42 4.66
CA ARG A 174 -15.47 3.20 4.72
C ARG A 174 -16.28 4.36 4.16
N ASP A 175 -15.82 5.59 4.32
CA ASP A 175 -16.55 6.79 3.94
C ASP A 175 -16.80 6.86 2.42
N TYR A 176 -15.96 6.25 1.61
CA TYR A 176 -16.20 6.15 0.17
C TYR A 176 -17.41 5.26 -0.17
N TYR A 177 -17.79 4.32 0.70
CA TYR A 177 -18.94 3.43 0.52
C TYR A 177 -20.21 3.98 1.14
N THR A 178 -20.11 4.70 2.26
CA THR A 178 -21.25 5.07 3.12
C THR A 178 -21.70 6.52 2.93
N ASN A 179 -20.83 7.44 2.46
CA ASN A 179 -21.19 8.83 2.25
C ASN A 179 -21.88 9.05 0.90
N ASN A 180 -22.89 9.94 0.89
CA ASN A 180 -23.65 10.32 -0.32
C ASN A 180 -23.22 11.70 -0.83
N THR A 181 -21.92 11.99 -0.85
CA THR A 181 -21.38 13.20 -1.47
C THR A 181 -21.09 12.95 -2.94
N GLU A 182 -21.19 13.99 -3.77
CA GLU A 182 -20.86 13.91 -5.21
C GLU A 182 -19.46 13.33 -5.45
N ASN A 183 -18.49 13.69 -4.60
CA ASN A 183 -17.13 13.15 -4.69
C ASN A 183 -17.07 11.65 -4.37
N ALA A 184 -17.76 11.18 -3.34
CA ALA A 184 -17.82 9.75 -3.02
C ALA A 184 -18.51 8.94 -4.14
N GLU A 185 -19.54 9.49 -4.77
CA GLU A 185 -20.20 8.87 -5.92
C GLU A 185 -19.26 8.75 -7.14
N LYS A 186 -18.49 9.81 -7.45
CA LYS A 186 -17.48 9.77 -8.51
C LYS A 186 -16.40 8.72 -8.23
N ILE A 187 -15.92 8.63 -7.00
CA ILE A 187 -14.91 7.63 -6.60
C ILE A 187 -15.48 6.22 -6.70
N ARG A 188 -16.72 5.97 -6.25
CA ARG A 188 -17.39 4.67 -6.42
C ARG A 188 -17.54 4.28 -7.88
N ALA A 189 -17.91 5.24 -8.74
CA ALA A 189 -18.02 4.99 -10.18
C ALA A 189 -16.66 4.63 -10.80
N ALA A 190 -15.60 5.36 -10.45
CA ALA A 190 -14.23 5.06 -10.88
C ALA A 190 -13.77 3.67 -10.38
N TYR A 191 -14.10 3.31 -9.14
CA TYR A 191 -13.79 2.00 -8.57
C TYR A 191 -14.50 0.86 -9.30
N ARG A 192 -15.78 1.02 -9.63
CA ARG A 192 -16.51 0.03 -10.43
C ARG A 192 -15.87 -0.15 -11.80
N THR A 193 -15.47 0.95 -12.45
CA THR A 193 -14.74 0.90 -13.73
C THR A 193 -13.40 0.16 -13.58
N TYR A 194 -12.66 0.44 -12.52
CA TYR A 194 -11.41 -0.24 -12.19
C TYR A 194 -11.60 -1.75 -12.05
N LEU A 195 -12.53 -2.19 -11.21
CA LEU A 195 -12.83 -3.61 -10.99
C LEU A 195 -13.23 -4.33 -12.29
N THR A 196 -14.12 -3.72 -13.07
CA THR A 196 -14.54 -4.26 -14.37
C THR A 196 -13.37 -4.36 -15.34
N THR A 197 -12.48 -3.37 -15.36
CA THR A 197 -11.27 -3.36 -16.21
C THR A 197 -10.31 -4.48 -15.77
N LEU A 198 -10.01 -4.61 -14.49
CA LEU A 198 -9.14 -5.69 -13.99
C LEU A 198 -9.71 -7.07 -14.32
N ALA A 199 -11.03 -7.28 -14.16
CA ALA A 199 -11.67 -8.53 -14.47
C ALA A 199 -11.52 -8.89 -15.97
N LYS A 200 -11.65 -7.91 -16.86
CA LYS A 200 -11.42 -8.10 -18.30
C LYS A 200 -9.95 -8.41 -18.63
N LEU A 201 -9.01 -7.76 -17.97
CA LEU A 201 -7.59 -7.98 -18.18
C LEU A 201 -7.13 -9.40 -17.76
N ILE A 202 -7.84 -10.04 -16.82
CA ILE A 202 -7.63 -11.45 -16.48
C ILE A 202 -8.49 -12.43 -17.31
N GLY A 203 -9.17 -11.95 -18.34
CA GLY A 203 -9.89 -12.78 -19.31
C GLY A 203 -11.38 -13.02 -19.06
N TYR A 204 -12.00 -12.29 -18.11
CA TYR A 204 -13.46 -12.37 -17.91
C TYR A 204 -14.21 -11.70 -19.06
N ASP A 205 -15.33 -12.29 -19.46
CA ASP A 205 -16.28 -11.63 -20.38
C ASP A 205 -17.05 -10.49 -19.66
N ASP A 206 -17.85 -9.74 -20.39
CA ASP A 206 -18.60 -8.59 -19.87
C ASP A 206 -19.54 -8.98 -18.72
N ALA A 207 -20.19 -10.14 -18.82
CA ALA A 207 -21.15 -10.61 -17.81
C ALA A 207 -20.42 -11.02 -16.51
N ALA A 208 -19.32 -11.75 -16.63
CA ALA A 208 -18.51 -12.16 -15.49
C ALA A 208 -17.82 -10.97 -14.82
N ALA A 209 -17.32 -10.00 -15.59
CA ALA A 209 -16.72 -8.79 -15.07
C ALA A 209 -17.74 -7.91 -14.32
N GLN A 210 -18.94 -7.78 -14.84
CA GLN A 210 -20.01 -7.05 -14.15
C GLN A 210 -20.45 -7.77 -12.86
N ARG A 211 -20.63 -9.10 -12.89
CA ARG A 211 -20.95 -9.90 -11.71
C ARG A 211 -19.90 -9.74 -10.62
N LEU A 212 -18.60 -9.87 -10.98
CA LEU A 212 -17.50 -9.65 -10.03
C LEU A 212 -17.60 -8.26 -9.38
N THR A 213 -17.74 -7.23 -10.21
CA THR A 213 -17.84 -5.84 -9.72
C THR A 213 -19.00 -5.67 -8.74
N ASP A 214 -20.19 -6.21 -9.07
CA ASP A 214 -21.37 -6.10 -8.20
C ASP A 214 -21.21 -6.87 -6.90
N ASN A 215 -20.64 -8.08 -6.94
CA ASN A 215 -20.37 -8.89 -5.76
C ASN A 215 -19.34 -8.23 -4.83
N VAL A 216 -18.25 -7.71 -5.37
CA VAL A 216 -17.21 -7.00 -4.60
C VAL A 216 -17.81 -5.78 -3.90
N VAL A 217 -18.45 -4.89 -4.65
CA VAL A 217 -19.04 -3.65 -4.09
C VAL A 217 -20.08 -3.97 -3.03
N LYS A 218 -20.87 -5.04 -3.21
CA LYS A 218 -21.88 -5.49 -2.23
C LYS A 218 -21.21 -5.94 -0.91
N ILE A 219 -20.20 -6.82 -0.98
CA ILE A 219 -19.47 -7.31 0.21
C ILE A 219 -18.79 -6.14 0.91
N GLU A 220 -18.02 -5.33 0.19
CA GLU A 220 -17.29 -4.21 0.76
C GLU A 220 -18.21 -3.16 1.38
N THR A 221 -19.38 -2.91 0.81
CA THR A 221 -20.38 -2.01 1.41
C THR A 221 -20.93 -2.58 2.73
N GLU A 222 -21.19 -3.89 2.82
CA GLU A 222 -21.62 -4.53 4.08
C GLU A 222 -20.51 -4.42 5.14
N LEU A 223 -19.27 -4.65 4.77
CA LEU A 223 -18.11 -4.48 5.66
C LEU A 223 -17.92 -3.00 6.09
N ALA A 224 -17.96 -2.07 5.15
CA ALA A 224 -17.78 -0.63 5.40
C ALA A 224 -18.81 -0.08 6.39
N ASN A 225 -20.06 -0.54 6.32
CA ASN A 225 -21.10 -0.12 7.26
C ASN A 225 -20.82 -0.52 8.71
N SER A 226 -19.96 -1.51 8.93
CA SER A 226 -19.61 -2.02 10.27
C SER A 226 -18.23 -1.56 10.77
N GLN A 227 -17.42 -0.96 9.91
CA GLN A 227 -16.12 -0.43 10.29
C GLN A 227 -16.23 0.89 11.07
N MET A 228 -15.30 1.14 11.97
CA MET A 228 -15.16 2.44 12.65
C MET A 228 -14.78 3.54 11.66
N THR A 229 -15.31 4.74 11.89
CA THR A 229 -14.87 5.96 11.19
C THR A 229 -13.43 6.31 11.57
N ARG A 230 -12.76 7.13 10.75
CA ARG A 230 -11.41 7.66 11.08
C ARG A 230 -11.36 8.39 12.42
N THR A 231 -12.45 9.01 12.82
CA THR A 231 -12.54 9.71 14.13
C THR A 231 -12.63 8.71 15.26
N GLU A 232 -13.48 7.69 15.16
CA GLU A 232 -13.60 6.63 16.18
C GLU A 232 -12.29 5.84 16.31
N GLN A 233 -11.56 5.59 15.24
CA GLN A 233 -10.25 4.92 15.27
C GLN A 233 -9.16 5.71 16.00
N ARG A 234 -9.38 6.96 16.38
CA ARG A 234 -8.47 7.72 17.25
C ARG A 234 -8.65 7.41 18.73
N ASP A 235 -9.76 6.79 19.09
CA ASP A 235 -9.97 6.29 20.44
C ASP A 235 -9.27 4.94 20.62
N ILE A 236 -8.02 5.02 21.06
CA ILE A 236 -7.15 3.85 21.28
C ILE A 236 -7.75 2.92 22.35
N ALA A 237 -8.41 3.48 23.39
CA ALA A 237 -9.00 2.69 24.44
C ALA A 237 -10.18 1.84 23.92
N ALA A 238 -10.98 2.38 23.01
CA ALA A 238 -12.07 1.64 22.36
C ALA A 238 -11.59 0.48 21.48
N GLN A 239 -10.36 0.56 20.98
CA GLN A 239 -9.73 -0.48 20.13
C GLN A 239 -8.91 -1.51 20.93
N TYR A 240 -8.75 -1.31 22.23
CA TYR A 240 -7.98 -2.24 23.08
C TYR A 240 -8.92 -3.26 23.74
N ASN A 241 -9.24 -4.34 23.04
CA ASN A 241 -10.12 -5.40 23.51
C ASN A 241 -9.36 -6.74 23.51
N PRO A 242 -8.60 -7.08 24.57
CA PRO A 242 -7.90 -8.35 24.67
C PRO A 242 -8.88 -9.51 24.77
N MET A 243 -8.73 -10.50 23.91
CA MET A 243 -9.52 -11.73 23.90
C MET A 243 -8.60 -12.92 23.67
N THR A 244 -8.85 -14.04 24.34
CA THR A 244 -8.15 -15.28 24.04
C THR A 244 -8.61 -15.85 22.70
N VAL A 245 -7.74 -16.58 22.00
CA VAL A 245 -8.08 -17.24 20.74
C VAL A 245 -9.26 -18.19 20.92
N ALA A 246 -9.39 -18.85 22.07
CA ALA A 246 -10.54 -19.72 22.39
C ALA A 246 -11.86 -18.94 22.48
N GLU A 247 -11.83 -17.74 23.06
CA GLU A 247 -13.02 -16.85 23.10
C GLU A 247 -13.35 -16.34 21.71
N LEU A 248 -12.36 -15.99 20.88
CA LEU A 248 -12.56 -15.52 19.51
C LEU A 248 -13.25 -16.56 18.64
N VAL A 249 -12.78 -17.80 18.65
CA VAL A 249 -13.40 -18.91 17.89
C VAL A 249 -14.85 -19.14 18.34
N LYS A 250 -15.14 -19.00 19.62
CA LYS A 250 -16.51 -19.13 20.14
C LYS A 250 -17.38 -17.94 19.74
N THR A 251 -16.83 -16.72 19.76
CA THR A 251 -17.58 -15.48 19.47
C THR A 251 -17.83 -15.31 17.97
N TYR A 252 -16.86 -15.70 17.14
CA TYR A 252 -16.90 -15.55 15.68
C TYR A 252 -16.71 -16.91 14.99
N PRO A 253 -17.69 -17.83 15.11
CA PRO A 253 -17.52 -19.24 14.77
C PRO A 253 -17.29 -19.54 13.28
N ASN A 254 -17.48 -18.55 12.39
CA ASN A 254 -17.18 -18.71 10.97
C ASN A 254 -15.80 -18.11 10.58
N ILE A 255 -15.05 -17.60 11.57
CA ILE A 255 -13.66 -17.17 11.42
C ILE A 255 -12.81 -18.09 12.29
N ASP A 256 -12.23 -19.14 11.70
CA ASP A 256 -11.35 -20.04 12.45
C ASP A 256 -9.97 -19.40 12.60
N LEU A 257 -9.88 -18.42 13.52
CA LEU A 257 -8.67 -17.66 13.77
C LEU A 257 -7.55 -18.55 14.35
N LYS A 258 -7.92 -19.61 15.09
CA LYS A 258 -6.91 -20.56 15.56
C LYS A 258 -6.24 -21.28 14.38
N HIS A 259 -7.04 -21.80 13.47
CA HIS A 259 -6.54 -22.46 12.26
C HIS A 259 -5.74 -21.49 11.37
N TYR A 260 -6.17 -20.23 11.26
CA TYR A 260 -5.43 -19.17 10.57
C TYR A 260 -4.01 -19.01 11.13
N PHE A 261 -3.85 -18.92 12.47
CA PHE A 261 -2.55 -18.81 13.10
C PHE A 261 -1.73 -20.11 13.00
N ASP A 262 -2.35 -21.28 13.13
CA ASP A 262 -1.69 -22.57 12.96
C ASP A 262 -1.04 -22.70 11.55
N LEU A 263 -1.75 -22.27 10.50
CA LEU A 263 -1.23 -22.26 9.12
C LEU A 263 -0.03 -21.30 8.96
N GLN A 264 -0.03 -20.19 9.67
CA GLN A 264 1.07 -19.22 9.69
C GLN A 264 2.21 -19.64 10.64
N LYS A 265 2.05 -20.75 11.37
CA LYS A 265 3.00 -21.27 12.38
C LYS A 265 3.23 -20.27 13.53
N LEU A 266 2.17 -19.58 13.92
CA LEU A 266 2.15 -18.62 15.02
C LEU A 266 1.47 -19.25 16.24
N ASP A 267 2.17 -19.19 17.38
CA ASP A 267 1.61 -19.60 18.68
C ASP A 267 1.07 -18.35 19.38
N VAL A 268 -0.26 -18.19 19.37
CA VAL A 268 -0.96 -17.00 19.83
C VAL A 268 -2.05 -17.39 20.84
N ASP A 269 -1.90 -16.96 22.08
CA ASP A 269 -2.91 -17.18 23.12
C ASP A 269 -3.95 -16.06 23.19
N THR A 270 -3.51 -14.82 23.04
CA THR A 270 -4.32 -13.61 23.20
C THR A 270 -4.12 -12.65 22.04
N VAL A 271 -5.21 -12.05 21.60
CA VAL A 271 -5.27 -11.10 20.49
C VAL A 271 -5.94 -9.81 20.96
N ILE A 272 -5.40 -8.66 20.61
CA ILE A 272 -6.08 -7.37 20.79
C ILE A 272 -7.02 -7.19 19.59
N VAL A 273 -8.32 -7.19 19.87
CA VAL A 273 -9.37 -7.05 18.85
C VAL A 273 -9.69 -5.57 18.69
N GLY A 274 -9.33 -5.00 17.55
CA GLY A 274 -9.54 -3.57 17.29
C GLY A 274 -11.02 -3.19 17.22
N GLN A 275 -11.83 -4.03 16.55
CA GLN A 275 -13.23 -3.70 16.30
C GLN A 275 -14.15 -4.93 16.40
N PRO A 276 -14.58 -5.31 17.61
CA PRO A 276 -15.39 -6.52 17.83
C PRO A 276 -16.67 -6.59 16.97
N GLN A 277 -17.34 -5.45 16.75
CA GLN A 277 -18.56 -5.39 15.93
C GLN A 277 -18.29 -5.69 14.45
N TYR A 278 -17.15 -5.25 13.93
CA TYR A 278 -16.74 -5.51 12.56
C TYR A 278 -16.59 -7.02 12.30
N TYR A 279 -15.95 -7.74 13.20
CA TYR A 279 -15.72 -9.18 13.03
C TYR A 279 -17.00 -10.03 13.16
N ALA A 280 -18.00 -9.53 13.87
CA ALA A 280 -19.32 -10.15 13.84
C ALA A 280 -19.94 -10.09 12.43
N VAL A 281 -19.74 -8.98 11.70
CA VAL A 281 -20.18 -8.86 10.30
C VAL A 281 -19.32 -9.72 9.37
N VAL A 282 -18.01 -9.74 9.53
CA VAL A 282 -17.13 -10.65 8.76
C VAL A 282 -17.56 -12.11 8.92
N SER A 283 -17.79 -12.55 10.17
CA SER A 283 -18.27 -13.92 10.45
C SER A 283 -19.62 -14.22 9.77
N LYS A 284 -20.53 -13.25 9.72
CA LYS A 284 -21.80 -13.35 9.04
C LYS A 284 -21.64 -13.39 7.51
N VAL A 285 -20.78 -12.58 6.93
CA VAL A 285 -20.48 -12.58 5.49
C VAL A 285 -19.87 -13.93 5.08
N LEU A 286 -18.88 -14.43 5.80
CA LEU A 286 -18.28 -15.74 5.54
C LEU A 286 -19.30 -16.87 5.57
N LYS A 287 -20.32 -16.79 6.46
CA LYS A 287 -21.40 -17.78 6.54
C LYS A 287 -22.40 -17.68 5.41
N ASN A 288 -22.83 -16.47 5.05
CA ASN A 288 -24.07 -16.26 4.29
C ASN A 288 -23.87 -15.75 2.85
N ALA A 289 -22.71 -15.17 2.52
CA ALA A 289 -22.46 -14.69 1.17
C ALA A 289 -22.50 -15.86 0.18
N ASP A 290 -22.91 -15.59 -1.05
CA ASP A 290 -22.79 -16.57 -2.12
C ASP A 290 -21.34 -16.97 -2.31
N GLU A 291 -21.08 -18.24 -2.61
CA GLU A 291 -19.70 -18.75 -2.74
C GLU A 291 -18.97 -18.13 -3.92
N GLN A 292 -19.69 -17.89 -5.03
CA GLN A 292 -19.13 -17.16 -6.16
C GLN A 292 -18.81 -15.71 -5.80
N ALA A 293 -19.62 -15.09 -4.94
CA ALA A 293 -19.33 -13.73 -4.47
C ALA A 293 -18.08 -13.65 -3.60
N LEU A 294 -17.81 -14.67 -2.78
CA LEU A 294 -16.55 -14.76 -2.02
C LEU A 294 -15.37 -14.94 -2.95
N ARG A 295 -15.47 -15.79 -3.99
CA ARG A 295 -14.43 -15.98 -5.01
C ARG A 295 -14.18 -14.70 -5.80
N ASP A 296 -15.24 -14.02 -6.24
CA ASP A 296 -15.13 -12.74 -6.95
C ASP A 296 -14.42 -11.67 -6.08
N TYR A 297 -14.74 -11.62 -4.79
CA TYR A 297 -14.11 -10.69 -3.85
C TYR A 297 -12.62 -11.02 -3.61
N MET A 298 -12.27 -12.28 -3.43
CA MET A 298 -10.87 -12.71 -3.33
C MET A 298 -10.10 -12.44 -4.63
N THR A 299 -10.69 -12.74 -5.79
CA THR A 299 -10.10 -12.47 -7.11
C THR A 299 -9.80 -10.98 -7.27
N ALA A 300 -10.76 -10.10 -6.99
CA ALA A 300 -10.58 -8.66 -7.12
C ALA A 300 -9.48 -8.13 -6.19
N SER A 301 -9.46 -8.57 -4.93
CA SER A 301 -8.43 -8.20 -3.96
C SER A 301 -7.04 -8.64 -4.41
N TYR A 302 -6.90 -9.89 -4.83
CA TYR A 302 -5.61 -10.44 -5.30
C TYR A 302 -5.10 -9.73 -6.54
N VAL A 303 -5.95 -9.57 -7.57
CA VAL A 303 -5.57 -8.88 -8.81
C VAL A 303 -5.24 -7.41 -8.56
N SER A 304 -6.00 -6.72 -7.68
CA SER A 304 -5.71 -5.33 -7.30
C SER A 304 -4.36 -5.19 -6.63
N SER A 305 -3.96 -6.13 -5.77
CA SER A 305 -2.65 -6.11 -5.12
C SER A 305 -1.50 -6.37 -6.10
N ALA A 306 -1.74 -7.15 -7.15
CA ALA A 306 -0.75 -7.45 -8.18
C ALA A 306 -0.68 -6.38 -9.30
N ALA A 307 -1.75 -5.65 -9.55
CA ALA A 307 -1.89 -4.72 -10.68
C ALA A 307 -0.72 -3.71 -10.84
N PRO A 308 -0.13 -3.13 -9.77
CA PRO A 308 1.00 -2.23 -9.89
C PRO A 308 2.27 -2.87 -10.48
N TYR A 309 2.37 -4.18 -10.50
CA TYR A 309 3.56 -4.97 -10.90
C TYR A 309 3.37 -5.72 -12.21
N LEU A 310 2.24 -5.55 -12.90
CA LEU A 310 1.90 -6.24 -14.14
C LEU A 310 2.13 -5.34 -15.37
N SER A 311 1.42 -5.63 -16.47
CA SER A 311 1.51 -4.86 -17.74
C SER A 311 1.03 -3.41 -17.59
N ASP A 312 1.37 -2.60 -18.58
CA ASP A 312 0.99 -1.18 -18.60
C ASP A 312 -0.53 -0.97 -18.55
N ASP A 313 -1.34 -1.91 -19.06
CA ASP A 313 -2.81 -1.84 -18.97
C ASP A 313 -3.31 -1.94 -17.52
N PHE A 314 -2.75 -2.87 -16.72
CA PHE A 314 -3.05 -2.96 -15.27
C PHE A 314 -2.61 -1.71 -14.54
N ILE A 315 -1.42 -1.22 -14.84
CA ILE A 315 -0.85 0.00 -14.26
C ILE A 315 -1.70 1.22 -14.60
N ALA A 316 -2.19 1.33 -15.85
CA ALA A 316 -3.07 2.41 -16.28
C ALA A 316 -4.43 2.36 -15.59
N ALA A 317 -5.01 1.17 -15.42
CA ALA A 317 -6.26 0.99 -14.68
C ALA A 317 -6.10 1.42 -13.21
N ASN A 318 -5.01 1.02 -12.55
CA ASN A 318 -4.71 1.43 -11.19
C ASN A 318 -4.51 2.95 -11.07
N PHE A 319 -3.78 3.55 -12.01
CA PHE A 319 -3.57 5.00 -12.01
C PHE A 319 -4.86 5.79 -12.23
N ALA A 320 -5.77 5.31 -13.07
CA ALA A 320 -7.07 5.97 -13.29
C ALA A 320 -7.91 6.02 -11.98
N LEU A 321 -7.83 4.97 -11.14
CA LEU A 321 -8.46 4.98 -9.81
C LEU A 321 -7.74 5.95 -8.86
N ASP A 322 -6.40 5.91 -8.81
CA ASP A 322 -5.61 6.84 -7.99
C ASP A 322 -5.90 8.30 -8.36
N GLN A 323 -6.03 8.60 -9.64
CA GLN A 323 -6.39 9.94 -10.15
C GLN A 323 -7.77 10.38 -9.64
N ALA A 324 -8.74 9.48 -9.67
CA ALA A 324 -10.09 9.78 -9.17
C ALA A 324 -10.11 10.05 -7.65
N ILE A 325 -9.25 9.37 -6.87
CA ILE A 325 -9.19 9.48 -5.42
C ILE A 325 -8.35 10.70 -4.99
N SER A 326 -7.17 10.89 -5.59
CA SER A 326 -6.15 11.83 -5.12
C SER A 326 -6.05 13.12 -5.94
N GLY A 327 -6.58 13.14 -7.17
CA GLY A 327 -6.49 14.26 -8.10
C GLY A 327 -5.11 14.42 -8.75
N VAL A 328 -4.22 13.42 -8.68
CA VAL A 328 -2.92 13.47 -9.38
C VAL A 328 -3.13 13.49 -10.90
N GLU A 329 -2.33 14.28 -11.60
CA GLU A 329 -2.49 14.47 -13.06
C GLU A 329 -1.64 13.49 -13.86
N GLU A 330 -0.45 13.13 -13.36
CA GLU A 330 0.50 12.26 -14.03
C GLU A 330 0.94 11.10 -13.14
N GLN A 331 1.17 9.94 -13.76
CA GLN A 331 1.71 8.79 -13.08
C GLN A 331 3.20 8.98 -12.79
N ARG A 332 3.64 8.55 -11.60
CA ARG A 332 5.08 8.53 -11.29
C ARG A 332 5.85 7.66 -12.28
N PRO A 333 7.09 8.07 -12.68
CA PRO A 333 7.94 7.27 -13.55
C PRO A 333 8.14 5.84 -13.04
N ARG A 334 8.35 4.88 -13.95
CA ARG A 334 8.50 3.46 -13.60
C ARG A 334 9.57 3.22 -12.53
N TRP A 335 10.72 3.85 -12.61
CA TRP A 335 11.80 3.71 -11.64
C TRP A 335 11.43 4.12 -10.20
N LYS A 336 10.41 4.98 -10.01
CA LYS A 336 9.87 5.33 -8.69
C LYS A 336 8.87 4.31 -8.16
N ARG A 337 8.42 3.38 -9.01
CA ARG A 337 7.42 2.36 -8.71
C ARG A 337 8.03 0.96 -8.64
N ALA A 338 9.11 0.73 -9.41
CA ALA A 338 9.94 -0.47 -9.36
C ALA A 338 10.86 -0.47 -8.14
#